data_5ad3f5c0393ffceae4a4a60fbdbbc136
#
_entry.id   5ad3f5c0393ffceae4a4a60fbdbbc136
#
_cell.length_a   1.000
_cell.length_b   1.000
_cell.length_c   1.000
_cell.angle_alpha   90.00
_cell.angle_beta   90.00
_cell.angle_gamma   90.00
#
_symmetry.space_group_name_H-M   'P 1'
#
loop_
_entity.id
_entity.type
_entity.pdbx_description
1 polymer ?
#
loop_
_entity_poly.entity_id
_entity_poly.type
_entity_poly.pdbx_seq_one_letter_code
_entity_poly.pdbx_strand_id
1 'polypeptide(L)'
;MEDRRIVKTKRNLKEALIAMLDKEDFEHISITELCRKAEVSRITFYSHYSDKYALLDDIFNDMLDIGTADYRRRQEENNPSRRITAGYVNMLDSILDLYYDRFYFFQYTNPEKNPYLGSRLYSIILETVEIHTLHVEQRFRLRYSPKKIAGFVCYGMLGFVNESHKEKTPLEEIKKEARRLLTDILKSGVLAESDDETGHEKMEAIGLEPMTSRV
;
A
#
# COMPACT_ATOMS: atom_id res chain seq x y z
N MET A 1 2.94 22.27 17.04
CA MET A 1 1.50 22.25 16.68
C MET A 1 1.37 23.00 15.37
N GLU A 2 1.01 22.33 14.28
CA GLU A 2 0.88 22.97 12.95
C GLU A 2 -0.27 24.00 12.99
N ASP A 3 -0.06 25.16 12.34
CA ASP A 3 -1.06 26.23 12.33
C ASP A 3 -2.36 25.72 11.66
N ARG A 4 -3.49 25.91 12.32
CA ARG A 4 -4.83 25.51 11.83
C ARG A 4 -5.13 26.04 10.42
N ARG A 5 -4.57 27.18 10.05
CA ARG A 5 -4.72 27.76 8.71
C ARG A 5 -3.99 26.93 7.65
N ILE A 6 -2.77 26.47 7.98
CA ILE A 6 -1.98 25.59 7.10
C ILE A 6 -2.72 24.28 6.86
N VAL A 7 -3.17 23.63 7.93
CA VAL A 7 -3.93 22.36 7.83
C VAL A 7 -5.18 22.52 6.96
N LYS A 8 -5.95 23.62 7.16
CA LYS A 8 -7.15 23.92 6.36
C LYS A 8 -6.80 24.14 4.89
N THR A 9 -5.73 24.90 4.60
CA THR A 9 -5.29 25.18 3.24
C THR A 9 -4.88 23.89 2.51
N LYS A 10 -4.04 23.07 3.13
CA LYS A 10 -3.63 21.78 2.56
C LYS A 10 -4.82 20.87 2.29
N ARG A 11 -5.76 20.76 3.23
CA ARG A 11 -6.98 19.98 3.06
C ARG A 11 -7.79 20.47 1.86
N ASN A 12 -8.06 21.77 1.76
CA ASN A 12 -8.83 22.33 0.65
C ASN A 12 -8.17 22.04 -0.71
N LEU A 13 -6.83 22.13 -0.79
CA LEU A 13 -6.09 21.81 -2.02
C LEU A 13 -6.18 20.32 -2.37
N LYS A 14 -6.06 19.41 -1.40
CA LYS A 14 -6.23 17.96 -1.60
C LYS A 14 -7.63 17.61 -2.07
N GLU A 15 -8.66 18.13 -1.40
CA GLU A 15 -10.07 17.92 -1.78
C GLU A 15 -10.37 18.48 -3.18
N ALA A 16 -9.84 19.66 -3.51
CA ALA A 16 -10.01 20.26 -4.84
C ALA A 16 -9.35 19.41 -5.94
N LEU A 17 -8.13 18.90 -5.72
CA LEU A 17 -7.45 18.02 -6.65
C LEU A 17 -8.26 16.75 -6.91
N ILE A 18 -8.69 16.05 -5.86
CA ILE A 18 -9.48 14.83 -5.98
C ILE A 18 -10.79 15.09 -6.74
N ALA A 19 -11.47 16.21 -6.44
CA ALA A 19 -12.71 16.58 -7.13
C ALA A 19 -12.52 17.07 -8.59
N MET A 20 -11.28 17.34 -9.01
CA MET A 20 -10.95 17.63 -10.43
C MET A 20 -10.67 16.35 -11.21
N LEU A 21 -10.11 15.33 -10.58
CA LEU A 21 -9.87 14.01 -11.20
C LEU A 21 -11.15 13.33 -11.70
N ASP A 22 -12.32 13.73 -11.19
CA ASP A 22 -13.62 13.27 -11.69
C ASP A 22 -13.96 13.79 -13.10
N LYS A 23 -13.35 14.89 -13.50
CA LYS A 23 -13.68 15.62 -14.75
C LYS A 23 -12.59 15.53 -15.81
N GLU A 24 -11.36 15.39 -15.40
CA GLU A 24 -10.21 15.45 -16.29
C GLU A 24 -9.02 14.62 -15.73
N ASP A 25 -8.17 14.18 -16.64
CA ASP A 25 -6.96 13.46 -16.28
C ASP A 25 -5.99 14.38 -15.53
N PHE A 26 -5.25 13.79 -14.57
CA PHE A 26 -4.30 14.52 -13.72
C PHE A 26 -3.35 15.43 -14.52
N GLU A 27 -2.86 14.96 -15.67
CA GLU A 27 -1.90 15.73 -16.48
C GLU A 27 -2.50 17.05 -17.00
N HIS A 28 -3.80 17.12 -17.23
CA HIS A 28 -4.49 18.31 -17.73
C HIS A 28 -4.85 19.31 -16.64
N ILE A 29 -4.87 18.89 -15.36
CA ILE A 29 -5.18 19.79 -14.24
C ILE A 29 -4.14 20.90 -14.12
N SER A 30 -4.57 22.15 -14.24
CA SER A 30 -3.72 23.32 -14.05
C SER A 30 -3.73 23.81 -12.61
N ILE A 31 -2.56 24.33 -12.13
CA ILE A 31 -2.46 24.91 -10.78
C ILE A 31 -3.41 26.12 -10.65
N THR A 32 -3.67 26.86 -11.70
CA THR A 32 -4.58 28.01 -11.67
C THR A 32 -6.01 27.60 -11.36
N GLU A 33 -6.51 26.57 -12.05
CA GLU A 33 -7.86 26.03 -11.82
C GLU A 33 -7.98 25.36 -10.46
N LEU A 34 -6.94 24.60 -10.07
CA LEU A 34 -6.86 23.98 -8.75
C LEU A 34 -6.94 25.02 -7.63
N CYS A 35 -6.17 26.11 -7.72
CA CYS A 35 -6.20 27.19 -6.74
C CYS A 35 -7.57 27.87 -6.68
N ARG A 36 -8.19 28.11 -7.84
CA ARG A 36 -9.54 28.68 -7.93
C ARG A 36 -10.57 27.78 -7.26
N LYS A 37 -10.51 26.45 -7.51
CA LYS A 37 -11.43 25.47 -6.91
C LYS A 37 -11.24 25.33 -5.41
N ALA A 38 -9.99 25.40 -4.94
CA ALA A 38 -9.63 25.32 -3.52
C ALA A 38 -9.85 26.64 -2.76
N GLU A 39 -10.21 27.74 -3.44
CA GLU A 39 -10.30 29.09 -2.88
C GLU A 39 -8.98 29.55 -2.23
N VAL A 40 -7.85 29.23 -2.85
CA VAL A 40 -6.49 29.52 -2.38
C VAL A 40 -5.75 30.34 -3.43
N SER A 41 -4.96 31.33 -3.01
CA SER A 41 -4.10 32.08 -3.94
C SER A 41 -2.96 31.20 -4.48
N ARG A 42 -2.45 31.50 -5.69
CA ARG A 42 -1.25 30.83 -6.22
C ARG A 42 -0.02 31.03 -5.32
N ILE A 43 0.11 32.20 -4.70
CA ILE A 43 1.20 32.47 -3.76
C ILE A 43 1.10 31.50 -2.56
N THR A 44 -0.11 31.33 -2.03
CA THR A 44 -0.36 30.38 -0.93
C THR A 44 -0.13 28.94 -1.38
N PHE A 45 -0.50 28.56 -2.59
CA PHE A 45 -0.19 27.23 -3.12
C PHE A 45 1.32 26.99 -3.11
N TYR A 46 2.09 27.88 -3.73
CA TYR A 46 3.54 27.75 -3.86
C TYR A 46 4.30 27.89 -2.53
N SER A 47 3.66 28.41 -1.46
CA SER A 47 4.23 28.35 -0.12
C SER A 47 4.15 26.98 0.53
N HIS A 48 3.33 26.05 -0.02
CA HIS A 48 3.13 24.69 0.50
C HIS A 48 3.64 23.60 -0.43
N TYR A 49 3.52 23.79 -1.75
CA TYR A 49 3.85 22.77 -2.76
C TYR A 49 4.58 23.40 -3.94
N SER A 50 5.65 22.75 -4.40
CA SER A 50 6.41 23.19 -5.60
C SER A 50 5.56 23.12 -6.87
N ASP A 51 4.70 22.11 -6.95
CA ASP A 51 3.87 21.80 -8.10
C ASP A 51 2.69 20.88 -7.72
N LYS A 52 1.88 20.47 -8.71
CA LYS A 52 0.74 19.57 -8.50
C LYS A 52 1.16 18.13 -8.12
N TYR A 53 2.37 17.73 -8.49
CA TYR A 53 2.92 16.42 -8.17
C TYR A 53 3.27 16.33 -6.67
N ALA A 54 3.86 17.39 -6.12
CA ALA A 54 4.13 17.49 -4.68
C ALA A 54 2.83 17.43 -3.84
N LEU A 55 1.75 18.07 -4.32
CA LEU A 55 0.44 17.95 -3.68
C LEU A 55 -0.12 16.53 -3.77
N LEU A 56 0.01 15.86 -4.92
CA LEU A 56 -0.41 14.48 -5.09
C LEU A 56 0.40 13.53 -4.18
N ASP A 57 1.71 13.73 -4.09
CA ASP A 57 2.56 12.95 -3.18
C ASP A 57 2.14 13.12 -1.71
N ASP A 58 1.73 14.33 -1.30
CA ASP A 58 1.20 14.56 0.05
C ASP A 58 -0.14 13.82 0.29
N ILE A 59 -0.99 13.64 -0.75
CA ILE A 59 -2.18 12.79 -0.67
C ILE A 59 -1.80 11.31 -0.48
N PHE A 60 -0.84 10.81 -1.29
CA PHE A 60 -0.38 9.43 -1.15
C PHE A 60 0.30 9.16 0.20
N ASN A 61 1.02 10.14 0.74
CA ASN A 61 1.64 10.03 2.06
C ASN A 61 0.58 9.91 3.16
N ASP A 62 -0.51 10.71 3.11
CA ASP A 62 -1.64 10.54 4.04
C ASP A 62 -2.21 9.10 3.97
N MET A 63 -2.35 8.53 2.76
CA MET A 63 -2.86 7.18 2.57
C MET A 63 -1.87 6.13 3.10
N LEU A 64 -0.57 6.33 2.87
CA LEU A 64 0.49 5.45 3.38
C LEU A 64 0.52 5.44 4.91
N ASP A 65 0.34 6.60 5.56
CA ASP A 65 0.28 6.70 7.01
C ASP A 65 -0.91 5.93 7.58
N ILE A 66 -2.10 6.03 6.96
CA ILE A 66 -3.30 5.29 7.35
C ILE A 66 -3.08 3.79 7.20
N GLY A 67 -2.59 3.34 6.04
CA GLY A 67 -2.32 1.92 5.78
C GLY A 67 -1.27 1.35 6.71
N THR A 68 -0.21 2.12 7.00
CA THR A 68 0.85 1.71 7.93
C THR A 68 0.33 1.59 9.37
N ALA A 69 -0.52 2.51 9.81
CA ALA A 69 -1.14 2.45 11.14
C ALA A 69 -2.04 1.21 11.28
N ASP A 70 -2.86 0.90 10.25
CA ASP A 70 -3.70 -0.31 10.25
C ASP A 70 -2.85 -1.59 10.24
N TYR A 71 -1.80 -1.65 9.40
CA TYR A 71 -0.86 -2.77 9.39
C TYR A 71 -0.23 -3.01 10.77
N ARG A 72 0.26 -1.96 11.45
CA ARG A 72 0.84 -2.07 12.80
C ARG A 72 -0.17 -2.60 13.79
N ARG A 73 -1.39 -2.07 13.80
CA ARG A 73 -2.49 -2.54 14.65
C ARG A 73 -2.74 -4.03 14.44
N ARG A 74 -2.88 -4.51 13.19
CA ARG A 74 -3.07 -5.93 12.87
C ARG A 74 -1.90 -6.79 13.33
N GLN A 75 -0.67 -6.30 13.18
CA GLN A 75 0.51 -7.03 13.66
C GLN A 75 0.51 -7.22 15.19
N GLU A 76 0.04 -6.24 15.93
CA GLU A 76 -0.08 -6.33 17.40
C GLU A 76 -1.22 -7.25 17.81
N GLU A 77 -2.38 -7.17 17.15
CA GLU A 77 -3.57 -7.93 17.52
C GLU A 77 -3.50 -9.41 17.14
N ASN A 78 -3.00 -9.77 15.95
CA ASN A 78 -3.11 -11.12 15.42
C ASN A 78 -1.78 -11.78 15.02
N ASN A 79 -0.67 -11.04 15.10
CA ASN A 79 0.67 -11.56 14.77
C ASN A 79 1.76 -11.13 15.76
N PRO A 80 1.56 -11.28 17.08
CA PRO A 80 2.57 -10.89 18.07
C PRO A 80 3.90 -11.66 17.92
N SER A 81 3.83 -12.91 17.45
CA SER A 81 5.01 -13.75 17.17
C SER A 81 5.74 -13.39 15.89
N ARG A 82 5.27 -12.39 15.14
CA ARG A 82 5.91 -11.91 13.91
C ARG A 82 6.13 -13.01 12.86
N ARG A 83 5.16 -13.92 12.69
CA ARG A 83 5.17 -14.93 11.63
C ARG A 83 5.14 -14.28 10.26
N ILE A 84 5.94 -14.79 9.33
CA ILE A 84 6.14 -14.19 8.00
C ILE A 84 4.83 -14.16 7.21
N THR A 85 4.18 -15.32 7.07
CA THR A 85 2.92 -15.44 6.31
C THR A 85 1.85 -14.50 6.84
N ALA A 86 1.68 -14.45 8.18
CA ALA A 86 0.71 -13.53 8.80
C ALA A 86 1.08 -12.06 8.57
N GLY A 87 2.37 -11.73 8.53
CA GLY A 87 2.84 -10.39 8.21
C GLY A 87 2.43 -9.94 6.81
N TYR A 88 2.64 -10.79 5.79
CA TYR A 88 2.22 -10.49 4.42
C TYR A 88 0.69 -10.43 4.27
N VAL A 89 -0.05 -11.33 4.95
CA VAL A 89 -1.52 -11.30 4.94
C VAL A 89 -2.05 -10.01 5.58
N ASN A 90 -1.51 -9.60 6.72
CA ASN A 90 -1.86 -8.33 7.35
C ASN A 90 -1.60 -7.12 6.43
N MET A 91 -0.50 -7.16 5.68
CA MET A 91 -0.16 -6.11 4.72
C MET A 91 -1.16 -6.09 3.56
N LEU A 92 -1.48 -7.25 2.98
CA LEU A 92 -2.49 -7.37 1.93
C LEU A 92 -3.84 -6.82 2.40
N ASP A 93 -4.28 -7.22 3.60
CA ASP A 93 -5.54 -6.76 4.17
C ASP A 93 -5.56 -5.24 4.36
N SER A 94 -4.48 -4.66 4.89
CA SER A 94 -4.37 -3.21 5.09
C SER A 94 -4.39 -2.44 3.76
N ILE A 95 -3.75 -2.98 2.72
CA ILE A 95 -3.77 -2.39 1.38
C ILE A 95 -5.19 -2.47 0.78
N LEU A 96 -5.83 -3.64 0.84
CA LEU A 96 -7.17 -3.82 0.28
C LEU A 96 -8.21 -2.98 1.04
N ASP A 97 -8.20 -2.99 2.36
CA ASP A 97 -9.13 -2.20 3.16
C ASP A 97 -8.96 -0.71 2.88
N LEU A 98 -7.73 -0.20 2.84
CA LEU A 98 -7.45 1.19 2.48
C LEU A 98 -7.95 1.54 1.07
N TYR A 99 -7.68 0.66 0.09
CA TYR A 99 -8.12 0.87 -1.29
C TYR A 99 -9.64 1.02 -1.38
N TYR A 100 -10.39 0.14 -0.73
CA TYR A 100 -11.85 0.16 -0.78
C TYR A 100 -12.46 1.26 0.10
N ASP A 101 -11.91 1.51 1.29
CA ASP A 101 -12.36 2.58 2.18
C ASP A 101 -12.14 3.98 1.57
N ARG A 102 -11.12 4.10 0.72
CA ARG A 102 -10.74 5.34 0.02
C ARG A 102 -10.99 5.25 -1.48
N PHE A 103 -11.93 4.44 -1.90
CA PHE A 103 -12.25 4.22 -3.31
C PHE A 103 -12.57 5.52 -4.06
N TYR A 104 -13.14 6.53 -3.37
CA TYR A 104 -13.37 7.86 -3.91
C TYR A 104 -12.12 8.53 -4.50
N PHE A 105 -10.92 8.15 -4.07
CA PHE A 105 -9.63 8.57 -4.64
C PHE A 105 -9.02 7.48 -5.52
N PHE A 106 -8.95 6.24 -5.03
CA PHE A 106 -8.24 5.18 -5.74
C PHE A 106 -8.88 4.75 -7.07
N GLN A 107 -10.16 5.04 -7.30
CA GLN A 107 -10.80 4.83 -8.60
C GLN A 107 -10.10 5.58 -9.75
N TYR A 108 -9.39 6.68 -9.45
CA TYR A 108 -8.63 7.45 -10.43
C TYR A 108 -7.21 6.93 -10.67
N THR A 109 -6.76 5.92 -9.92
CA THR A 109 -5.43 5.31 -10.10
C THR A 109 -5.41 4.20 -11.14
N ASN A 110 -6.46 4.05 -11.95
CA ASN A 110 -6.45 3.14 -13.08
C ASN A 110 -5.39 3.59 -14.10
N PRO A 111 -4.37 2.75 -14.41
CA PRO A 111 -3.27 3.15 -15.29
C PRO A 111 -3.70 3.41 -16.74
N GLU A 112 -4.84 2.87 -17.19
CA GLU A 112 -5.38 3.11 -18.52
C GLU A 112 -5.94 4.54 -18.68
N LYS A 113 -6.44 5.12 -17.57
CA LYS A 113 -7.01 6.47 -17.52
C LYS A 113 -6.01 7.51 -17.04
N ASN A 114 -5.33 7.21 -15.95
CA ASN A 114 -4.34 8.09 -15.34
C ASN A 114 -3.01 7.33 -15.11
N PRO A 115 -2.17 7.19 -16.16
CA PRO A 115 -0.93 6.40 -16.09
C PRO A 115 0.00 6.84 -14.96
N TYR A 116 0.10 8.14 -14.68
CA TYR A 116 0.93 8.67 -13.62
C TYR A 116 0.44 8.23 -12.23
N LEU A 117 -0.86 8.39 -11.95
CA LEU A 117 -1.43 7.98 -10.66
C LEU A 117 -1.32 6.46 -10.45
N GLY A 118 -1.60 5.69 -11.48
CA GLY A 118 -1.47 4.22 -11.43
C GLY A 118 -0.04 3.77 -11.18
N SER A 119 0.91 4.35 -11.88
CA SER A 119 2.35 4.07 -11.70
C SER A 119 2.82 4.48 -10.30
N ARG A 120 2.37 5.62 -9.79
CA ARG A 120 2.74 6.12 -8.45
C ARG A 120 2.20 5.22 -7.35
N LEU A 121 0.91 4.84 -7.42
CA LEU A 121 0.32 3.87 -6.48
C LEU A 121 1.10 2.55 -6.48
N TYR A 122 1.35 2.00 -7.67
CA TYR A 122 2.10 0.76 -7.79
C TYR A 122 3.50 0.86 -7.16
N SER A 123 4.22 1.97 -7.40
CA SER A 123 5.56 2.17 -6.83
C SER A 123 5.53 2.20 -5.30
N ILE A 124 4.54 2.84 -4.70
CA ILE A 124 4.39 2.91 -3.24
C ILE A 124 4.10 1.52 -2.64
N ILE A 125 3.20 0.76 -3.26
CA ILE A 125 2.89 -0.60 -2.82
C ILE A 125 4.12 -1.50 -2.95
N LEU A 126 4.81 -1.44 -4.09
CA LEU A 126 6.02 -2.23 -4.36
C LEU A 126 7.11 -1.94 -3.33
N GLU A 127 7.41 -0.66 -3.07
CA GLU A 127 8.41 -0.24 -2.09
C GLU A 127 8.05 -0.72 -0.68
N THR A 128 6.77 -0.62 -0.30
CA THR A 128 6.28 -1.09 1.00
C THR A 128 6.49 -2.60 1.16
N VAL A 129 6.16 -3.41 0.15
CA VAL A 129 6.35 -4.85 0.16
C VAL A 129 7.84 -5.23 0.11
N GLU A 130 8.66 -4.48 -0.65
CA GLU A 130 10.11 -4.70 -0.72
C GLU A 130 10.77 -4.47 0.64
N ILE A 131 10.44 -3.37 1.33
CA ILE A 131 10.95 -3.08 2.69
C ILE A 131 10.55 -4.20 3.66
N HIS A 132 9.32 -4.68 3.61
CA HIS A 132 8.88 -5.81 4.43
C HIS A 132 9.70 -7.07 4.12
N THR A 133 9.91 -7.37 2.85
CA THR A 133 10.68 -8.55 2.39
C THR A 133 12.15 -8.46 2.80
N LEU A 134 12.75 -7.26 2.81
CA LEU A 134 14.11 -7.03 3.33
C LEU A 134 14.22 -7.40 4.83
N HIS A 135 13.20 -7.10 5.63
CA HIS A 135 13.18 -7.52 7.03
C HIS A 135 13.07 -9.05 7.18
N VAL A 136 12.39 -9.72 6.24
CA VAL A 136 12.34 -11.20 6.21
C VAL A 136 13.71 -11.78 5.85
N GLU A 137 14.43 -11.20 4.87
CA GLU A 137 15.76 -11.65 4.44
C GLU A 137 16.77 -11.64 5.60
N GLN A 138 16.66 -10.72 6.55
CA GLN A 138 17.53 -10.68 7.73
C GLN A 138 17.36 -11.91 8.65
N ARG A 139 16.26 -12.64 8.52
CA ARG A 139 15.91 -13.79 9.36
C ARG A 139 15.96 -15.13 8.63
N PHE A 140 15.83 -15.09 7.29
CA PHE A 140 15.71 -16.28 6.43
C PHE A 140 16.50 -16.09 5.14
N ARG A 141 17.09 -17.17 4.65
CA ARG A 141 17.74 -17.15 3.34
C ARG A 141 16.69 -17.21 2.24
N LEU A 142 16.54 -16.11 1.52
CA LEU A 142 15.61 -16.02 0.39
C LEU A 142 16.21 -16.65 -0.86
N ARG A 143 15.37 -17.32 -1.66
CA ARG A 143 15.78 -17.90 -2.95
C ARG A 143 16.02 -16.84 -4.03
N TYR A 144 15.30 -15.74 -3.95
CA TYR A 144 15.40 -14.61 -4.88
C TYR A 144 15.55 -13.31 -4.08
N SER A 145 16.09 -12.27 -4.73
CA SER A 145 16.25 -10.97 -4.07
C SER A 145 14.88 -10.40 -3.63
N PRO A 146 14.82 -9.66 -2.51
CA PRO A 146 13.60 -9.04 -2.00
C PRO A 146 12.80 -8.28 -3.06
N LYS A 147 13.49 -7.54 -3.92
CA LYS A 147 12.88 -6.79 -5.02
C LYS A 147 12.17 -7.68 -6.03
N LYS A 148 12.73 -8.83 -6.39
CA LYS A 148 12.09 -9.78 -7.31
C LYS A 148 10.87 -10.43 -6.69
N ILE A 149 10.94 -10.78 -5.40
CA ILE A 149 9.83 -11.36 -4.65
C ILE A 149 8.69 -10.31 -4.54
N ALA A 150 9.02 -9.09 -4.12
CA ALA A 150 8.05 -8.01 -4.02
C ALA A 150 7.36 -7.73 -5.36
N GLY A 151 8.14 -7.63 -6.45
CA GLY A 151 7.59 -7.44 -7.79
C GLY A 151 6.63 -8.54 -8.20
N PHE A 152 7.00 -9.80 -8.01
CA PHE A 152 6.14 -10.95 -8.32
C PHE A 152 4.84 -10.93 -7.51
N VAL A 153 4.92 -10.73 -6.19
CA VAL A 153 3.75 -10.69 -5.30
C VAL A 153 2.83 -9.51 -5.65
N CYS A 154 3.39 -8.31 -5.84
CA CYS A 154 2.61 -7.12 -6.15
C CYS A 154 1.87 -7.24 -7.50
N TYR A 155 2.57 -7.65 -8.57
CA TYR A 155 1.93 -7.81 -9.88
C TYR A 155 0.93 -8.96 -9.90
N GLY A 156 1.24 -10.07 -9.24
CA GLY A 156 0.33 -11.22 -9.12
C GLY A 156 -0.95 -10.84 -8.39
N MET A 157 -0.84 -10.18 -7.25
CA MET A 157 -2.01 -9.75 -6.47
C MET A 157 -2.82 -8.65 -7.18
N LEU A 158 -2.15 -7.69 -7.81
CA LEU A 158 -2.83 -6.66 -8.60
C LEU A 158 -3.61 -7.28 -9.77
N GLY A 159 -2.99 -8.21 -10.51
CA GLY A 159 -3.66 -8.94 -11.59
C GLY A 159 -4.87 -9.71 -11.08
N PHE A 160 -4.72 -10.46 -9.98
CA PHE A 160 -5.81 -11.21 -9.38
C PHE A 160 -7.00 -10.31 -8.98
N VAL A 161 -6.75 -9.21 -8.29
CA VAL A 161 -7.79 -8.25 -7.88
C VAL A 161 -8.47 -7.63 -9.09
N ASN A 162 -7.71 -7.23 -10.12
CA ASN A 162 -8.28 -6.64 -11.33
C ASN A 162 -9.20 -7.61 -12.10
N GLU A 163 -8.79 -8.88 -12.25
CA GLU A 163 -9.64 -9.89 -12.91
C GLU A 163 -10.90 -10.20 -12.08
N SER A 164 -10.76 -10.30 -10.75
CA SER A 164 -11.93 -10.47 -9.87
C SER A 164 -12.96 -9.34 -10.02
N HIS A 165 -12.49 -8.09 -10.22
CA HIS A 165 -13.38 -6.95 -10.48
C HIS A 165 -14.10 -7.07 -11.85
N LYS A 166 -13.40 -7.55 -12.90
CA LYS A 166 -14.02 -7.78 -14.22
C LYS A 166 -15.09 -8.87 -14.15
N GLU A 167 -14.86 -9.89 -13.32
CA GLU A 167 -15.80 -10.97 -13.04
C GLU A 167 -16.94 -10.55 -12.10
N LYS A 168 -16.89 -9.31 -11.55
CA LYS A 168 -17.85 -8.76 -10.58
C LYS A 168 -17.92 -9.57 -9.28
N THR A 169 -16.82 -10.17 -8.87
CA THR A 169 -16.71 -10.91 -7.62
C THR A 169 -17.00 -9.98 -6.43
N PRO A 170 -17.83 -10.38 -5.44
CA PRO A 170 -18.07 -9.57 -4.24
C PRO A 170 -16.79 -9.30 -3.47
N LEU A 171 -16.67 -8.09 -2.88
CA LEU A 171 -15.47 -7.64 -2.16
C LEU A 171 -14.98 -8.62 -1.10
N GLU A 172 -15.87 -9.15 -0.28
CA GLU A 172 -15.49 -10.08 0.79
C GLU A 172 -14.93 -11.39 0.24
N GLU A 173 -15.40 -11.82 -0.94
CA GLU A 173 -14.88 -12.99 -1.63
C GLU A 173 -13.50 -12.69 -2.23
N ILE A 174 -13.31 -11.52 -2.87
CA ILE A 174 -11.99 -11.07 -3.35
C ILE A 174 -10.97 -11.09 -2.21
N LYS A 175 -11.30 -10.51 -1.05
CA LYS A 175 -10.41 -10.50 0.11
C LYS A 175 -10.06 -11.91 0.59
N LYS A 176 -11.06 -12.79 0.70
CA LYS A 176 -10.88 -14.18 1.13
C LYS A 176 -9.99 -14.97 0.17
N GLU A 177 -10.25 -14.88 -1.12
CA GLU A 177 -9.51 -15.58 -2.15
C GLU A 177 -8.08 -15.04 -2.30
N ALA A 178 -7.89 -13.71 -2.26
CA ALA A 178 -6.58 -13.09 -2.28
C ALA A 178 -5.70 -13.51 -1.10
N ARG A 179 -6.28 -13.58 0.12
CA ARG A 179 -5.58 -14.09 1.31
C ARG A 179 -5.16 -15.56 1.12
N ARG A 180 -6.06 -16.38 0.60
CA ARG A 180 -5.77 -17.80 0.35
C ARG A 180 -4.65 -17.95 -0.68
N LEU A 181 -4.78 -17.30 -1.83
CA LEU A 181 -3.78 -17.34 -2.90
C LEU A 181 -2.41 -16.90 -2.40
N LEU A 182 -2.35 -15.74 -1.72
CA LEU A 182 -1.09 -15.25 -1.15
C LEU A 182 -0.49 -16.24 -0.15
N THR A 183 -1.32 -16.81 0.73
CA THR A 183 -0.87 -17.80 1.73
C THR A 183 -0.29 -19.04 1.05
N ASP A 184 -0.95 -19.56 0.01
CA ASP A 184 -0.51 -20.73 -0.73
C ASP A 184 0.82 -20.46 -1.47
N ILE A 185 0.98 -19.27 -2.08
CA ILE A 185 2.24 -18.82 -2.71
C ILE A 185 3.37 -18.76 -1.65
N LEU A 186 3.12 -18.15 -0.51
CA LEU A 186 4.13 -18.03 0.54
C LEU A 186 4.56 -19.38 1.12
N LYS A 187 3.62 -20.34 1.24
CA LYS A 187 3.88 -21.71 1.70
C LYS A 187 4.54 -22.60 0.64
N SER A 188 4.50 -22.24 -0.63
CA SER A 188 5.07 -23.03 -1.72
C SER A 188 6.61 -23.05 -1.79
N GLY A 189 7.30 -22.39 -0.84
CA GLY A 189 8.77 -22.29 -0.83
C GLY A 189 9.34 -21.26 -1.82
N VAL A 190 8.50 -20.40 -2.41
CA VAL A 190 8.96 -19.31 -3.31
C VAL A 190 9.87 -18.33 -2.58
N LEU A 191 9.65 -18.14 -1.27
CA LEU A 191 10.39 -17.15 -0.47
C LEU A 191 11.69 -17.66 0.10
N ALA A 192 11.80 -18.94 0.45
CA ALA A 192 12.97 -19.47 1.14
C ALA A 192 13.52 -20.73 0.47
N GLU A 193 14.83 -20.93 0.51
CA GLU A 193 15.41 -22.24 0.24
C GLU A 193 14.99 -23.18 1.38
N SER A 194 14.30 -24.27 1.03
CA SER A 194 14.07 -25.33 2.00
C SER A 194 15.39 -26.10 2.20
N ASP A 195 16.03 -25.90 3.35
CA ASP A 195 16.97 -26.89 3.83
C ASP A 195 16.13 -28.07 4.33
N ASP A 196 15.99 -29.11 3.53
CA ASP A 196 15.31 -30.39 3.79
C ASP A 196 13.79 -30.35 4.06
N GLU A 197 13.15 -31.51 3.83
CA GLU A 197 11.71 -31.82 3.94
C GLU A 197 11.04 -31.42 5.30
N THR A 198 11.80 -30.89 6.26
CA THR A 198 11.33 -30.37 7.55
C THR A 198 11.06 -28.86 7.56
N GLY A 199 11.24 -28.17 6.43
CA GLY A 199 11.11 -26.70 6.32
C GLY A 199 9.70 -26.16 6.60
N HIS A 200 8.65 -26.94 6.35
CA HIS A 200 7.28 -26.53 6.64
C HIS A 200 6.99 -26.38 8.14
N GLU A 201 7.49 -27.28 8.97
CA GLU A 201 7.32 -27.21 10.43
C GLU A 201 8.20 -26.13 11.07
N LYS A 202 9.40 -25.86 10.53
CA LYS A 202 10.27 -24.80 11.06
C LYS A 202 9.75 -23.39 10.80
N MET A 203 9.06 -23.13 9.69
CA MET A 203 8.44 -21.80 9.45
C MET A 203 7.28 -21.50 10.41
N GLU A 204 6.59 -22.53 10.92
CA GLU A 204 5.54 -22.36 11.94
C GLU A 204 6.12 -22.40 13.37
N ALA A 205 7.16 -23.21 13.62
CA ALA A 205 7.73 -23.42 14.95
C ALA A 205 8.67 -22.30 15.46
N ILE A 206 9.32 -21.54 14.56
CA ILE A 206 10.23 -20.44 14.96
C ILE A 206 9.48 -19.19 15.48
N GLY A 207 8.15 -19.21 15.46
CA GLY A 207 7.30 -18.18 16.10
C GLY A 207 7.18 -18.26 17.62
N LEU A 208 7.80 -19.21 18.31
CA LEU A 208 7.48 -19.58 19.68
C LEU A 208 8.52 -19.21 20.76
N GLU A 209 9.56 -18.45 20.47
CA GLU A 209 10.40 -17.97 21.57
C GLU A 209 10.03 -16.53 21.99
N PRO A 210 9.58 -16.34 23.25
CA PRO A 210 9.43 -14.99 23.79
C PRO A 210 10.82 -14.39 23.97
N MET A 211 11.06 -13.21 23.43
CA MET A 211 12.22 -12.40 23.79
C MET A 211 12.11 -12.05 25.28
N THR A 212 12.65 -12.93 26.14
CA THR A 212 12.95 -12.56 27.51
C THR A 212 14.06 -11.50 27.49
N SER A 213 13.71 -10.35 28.03
CA SER A 213 14.61 -9.28 28.42
C SER A 213 15.94 -9.80 28.97
N ARG A 214 17.06 -9.33 28.40
CA ARG A 214 18.27 -9.11 29.18
C ARG A 214 18.68 -7.66 28.99
N VAL A 215 18.56 -7.00 30.12
CA VAL A 215 19.23 -5.82 30.67
C VAL A 215 20.31 -5.20 29.78
#